data_17599b8742490432629db1df8c33bc79
#
_entry.id   17599b8742490432629db1df8c33bc79
#
_cell.length_a   1.000
_cell.length_b   1.000
_cell.length_c   1.000
_cell.angle_alpha   90.00
_cell.angle_beta   90.00
_cell.angle_gamma   90.00
#
_symmetry.space_group_name_H-M   'P 1'
#
loop_
_entity.id
_entity.type
_entity.pdbx_description
1 polymer ?
#
loop_
_entity_poly.entity_id
_entity_poly.type
_entity_poly.pdbx_seq_one_letter_code
_entity_poly.pdbx_strand_id
1 'polypeptide(L)'
;ATDAEIREALAAAREAFLTWREVPTPERARVMLRYQHLLKEHHDELGELLAKETGKTIADAKGDVWRGIEVVEQAANVASLMMGETVENVARGVDTHSWIQPLGVCVGITPFNFPAMIPLWMFPMAIACGNAFILKPSEQDPMTPVRLAELFIEAGAPKNLLQVIHGRKEQVDA
;
A
#
# COMPACT_ATOMS: atom_id res chain seq x y z
N ALA A 1 12.30 12.29 -9.51
CA ALA A 1 12.51 13.01 -8.24
C ALA A 1 14.00 13.34 -8.06
N THR A 2 14.30 14.36 -7.31
CA THR A 2 15.64 14.72 -6.85
C THR A 2 15.91 14.08 -5.48
N ASP A 3 17.18 14.02 -5.07
CA ASP A 3 17.54 13.52 -3.72
C ASP A 3 16.87 14.33 -2.60
N ALA A 4 16.65 15.64 -2.81
CA ALA A 4 15.96 16.48 -1.85
C ALA A 4 14.48 16.08 -1.70
N GLU A 5 13.78 15.85 -2.81
CA GLU A 5 12.39 15.38 -2.83
C GLU A 5 12.24 13.99 -2.22
N ILE A 6 13.21 13.08 -2.44
CA ILE A 6 13.22 11.75 -1.83
C ILE A 6 13.35 11.86 -0.31
N ARG A 7 14.27 12.72 0.19
CA ARG A 7 14.43 12.95 1.63
C ARG A 7 13.23 13.60 2.27
N GLU A 8 12.59 14.54 1.58
CA GLU A 8 11.36 15.18 2.03
C GLU A 8 10.20 14.17 2.14
N ALA A 9 10.01 13.32 1.10
CA ALA A 9 9.02 12.27 1.10
C ALA A 9 9.25 11.25 2.24
N LEU A 10 10.52 10.87 2.47
CA LEU A 10 10.89 9.98 3.57
C LEU A 10 10.58 10.59 4.95
N ALA A 11 10.93 11.87 5.14
CA ALA A 11 10.63 12.58 6.38
C ALA A 11 9.11 12.70 6.62
N ALA A 12 8.35 13.08 5.60
CA ALA A 12 6.90 13.19 5.66
C ALA A 12 6.23 11.82 5.94
N ALA A 13 6.69 10.75 5.30
CA ALA A 13 6.20 9.39 5.55
C ALA A 13 6.50 8.94 6.99
N ARG A 14 7.67 9.29 7.53
CA ARG A 14 8.06 8.97 8.90
C ARG A 14 7.15 9.67 9.92
N GLU A 15 6.85 10.93 9.73
CA GLU A 15 5.91 11.67 10.59
C GLU A 15 4.49 11.07 10.52
N ALA A 16 4.02 10.74 9.30
CA ALA A 16 2.74 10.07 9.13
C ALA A 16 2.69 8.70 9.83
N PHE A 17 3.78 7.94 9.76
CA PHE A 17 3.91 6.65 10.45
C PHE A 17 3.73 6.79 11.97
N LEU A 18 4.37 7.78 12.61
CA LEU A 18 4.30 7.96 14.07
C LEU A 18 2.86 8.16 14.56
N THR A 19 2.02 8.80 13.77
CA THR A 19 0.61 8.98 14.08
C THR A 19 -0.21 7.73 13.69
N TRP A 20 0.04 7.16 12.51
CA TRP A 20 -0.74 6.07 11.98
C TRP A 20 -0.59 4.76 12.75
N ARG A 21 0.60 4.47 13.28
CA ARG A 21 0.85 3.27 14.08
C ARG A 21 -0.02 3.17 15.34
N GLU A 22 -0.46 4.32 15.87
CA GLU A 22 -1.31 4.41 17.05
C GLU A 22 -2.80 4.31 16.73
N VAL A 23 -3.18 4.35 15.43
CA VAL A 23 -4.58 4.20 14.99
C VAL A 23 -5.03 2.75 15.19
N PRO A 24 -6.18 2.52 15.86
CA PRO A 24 -6.70 1.17 16.09
C PRO A 24 -6.88 0.37 14.79
N THR A 25 -6.60 -0.93 14.84
CA THR A 25 -6.73 -1.81 13.65
C THR A 25 -8.09 -1.76 12.98
N PRO A 26 -9.25 -1.68 13.70
CA PRO A 26 -10.55 -1.54 13.05
C PRO A 26 -10.73 -0.22 12.27
N GLU A 27 -10.08 0.85 12.68
CA GLU A 27 -10.12 2.13 11.97
C GLU A 27 -9.30 2.07 10.69
N ARG A 28 -8.12 1.45 10.74
CA ARG A 28 -7.28 1.19 9.56
C ARG A 28 -8.01 0.28 8.57
N ALA A 29 -8.69 -0.76 9.05
CA ALA A 29 -9.51 -1.66 8.23
C ALA A 29 -10.63 -0.91 7.50
N ARG A 30 -11.28 0.07 8.14
CA ARG A 30 -12.34 0.88 7.49
C ARG A 30 -11.80 1.73 6.33
N VAL A 31 -10.56 2.20 6.39
CA VAL A 31 -9.93 2.87 5.24
C VAL A 31 -9.78 1.89 4.09
N MET A 32 -9.30 0.66 4.34
CA MET A 32 -9.15 -0.37 3.31
C MET A 32 -10.49 -0.79 2.70
N LEU A 33 -11.56 -0.89 3.50
CA LEU A 33 -12.91 -1.18 2.99
C LEU A 33 -13.45 -0.08 2.07
N ARG A 34 -13.26 1.20 2.43
CA ARG A 34 -13.63 2.33 1.55
C ARG A 34 -12.79 2.35 0.29
N TYR A 35 -11.49 2.07 0.41
CA TYR A 35 -10.60 2.00 -0.74
C TYR A 35 -11.00 0.89 -1.70
N GLN A 36 -11.28 -0.30 -1.20
CA GLN A 36 -11.79 -1.41 -1.99
C GLN A 36 -13.07 -1.06 -2.74
N HIS A 37 -13.99 -0.34 -2.07
CA HIS A 37 -15.23 0.13 -2.69
C HIS A 37 -14.94 1.09 -3.84
N LEU A 38 -14.09 2.12 -3.64
CA LEU A 38 -13.70 3.07 -4.69
C LEU A 38 -12.99 2.37 -5.86
N LEU A 39 -12.11 1.42 -5.59
CA LEU A 39 -11.46 0.65 -6.66
C LEU A 39 -12.45 -0.14 -7.51
N LYS A 40 -13.52 -0.67 -6.90
CA LYS A 40 -14.60 -1.34 -7.64
C LYS A 40 -15.46 -0.37 -8.44
N GLU A 41 -15.78 0.79 -7.90
CA GLU A 41 -16.53 1.83 -8.63
C GLU A 41 -15.73 2.37 -9.83
N HIS A 42 -14.40 2.52 -9.69
CA HIS A 42 -13.49 3.00 -10.72
C HIS A 42 -12.82 1.87 -11.53
N HIS A 43 -13.29 0.62 -11.43
CA HIS A 43 -12.65 -0.53 -12.06
C HIS A 43 -12.54 -0.38 -13.60
N ASP A 44 -13.58 0.13 -14.24
CA ASP A 44 -13.58 0.34 -15.69
C ASP A 44 -12.63 1.47 -16.10
N GLU A 45 -12.64 2.60 -15.40
CA GLU A 45 -11.72 3.73 -15.58
C GLU A 45 -10.26 3.27 -15.45
N LEU A 46 -9.95 2.55 -14.38
CA LEU A 46 -8.60 2.02 -14.12
C LEU A 46 -8.14 1.03 -15.20
N GLY A 47 -9.05 0.16 -15.65
CA GLY A 47 -8.78 -0.79 -16.72
C GLY A 47 -8.48 -0.09 -18.06
N GLU A 48 -9.23 0.94 -18.40
CA GLU A 48 -9.00 1.75 -19.60
C GLU A 48 -7.68 2.53 -19.54
N LEU A 49 -7.39 3.15 -18.37
CA LEU A 49 -6.14 3.87 -18.13
C LEU A 49 -4.94 2.94 -18.30
N LEU A 50 -4.98 1.78 -17.64
CA LEU A 50 -3.92 0.79 -17.68
C LEU A 50 -3.71 0.23 -19.09
N ALA A 51 -4.79 -0.09 -19.82
CA ALA A 51 -4.69 -0.54 -21.20
C ALA A 51 -4.05 0.50 -22.11
N LYS A 52 -4.37 1.80 -21.90
CA LYS A 52 -3.79 2.90 -22.66
C LYS A 52 -2.28 3.07 -22.40
N GLU A 53 -1.82 2.88 -21.16
CA GLU A 53 -0.41 2.98 -20.81
C GLU A 53 0.42 1.78 -21.30
N THR A 54 -0.12 0.57 -21.14
CA THR A 54 0.66 -0.67 -21.35
C THR A 54 0.45 -1.32 -22.72
N GLY A 55 -0.62 -0.96 -23.42
CA GLY A 55 -1.04 -1.66 -24.65
C GLY A 55 -1.70 -3.01 -24.42
N LYS A 56 -2.06 -3.38 -23.18
CA LYS A 56 -2.84 -4.58 -22.87
C LYS A 56 -4.25 -4.53 -23.45
N THR A 57 -4.88 -5.67 -23.64
CA THR A 57 -6.33 -5.70 -23.90
C THR A 57 -7.10 -5.15 -22.69
N ILE A 58 -8.28 -4.58 -22.92
CA ILE A 58 -9.14 -4.09 -21.83
C ILE A 58 -9.47 -5.20 -20.82
N ALA A 59 -9.67 -6.43 -21.29
CA ALA A 59 -9.97 -7.57 -20.44
C ALA A 59 -8.78 -7.92 -19.52
N ASP A 60 -7.56 -7.94 -20.04
CA ASP A 60 -6.35 -8.22 -19.26
C ASP A 60 -6.05 -7.07 -18.29
N ALA A 61 -6.27 -5.82 -18.71
CA ALA A 61 -6.09 -4.63 -17.87
C ALA A 61 -7.07 -4.62 -16.68
N LYS A 62 -8.33 -4.92 -16.92
CA LYS A 62 -9.34 -5.09 -15.86
C LYS A 62 -9.00 -6.25 -14.93
N GLY A 63 -8.47 -7.35 -15.47
CA GLY A 63 -7.99 -8.48 -14.68
C GLY A 63 -6.80 -8.14 -13.77
N ASP A 64 -5.92 -7.25 -14.24
CA ASP A 64 -4.80 -6.71 -13.45
C ASP A 64 -5.32 -5.94 -12.23
N VAL A 65 -6.23 -4.99 -12.45
CA VAL A 65 -6.87 -4.19 -11.37
C VAL A 65 -7.61 -5.10 -10.39
N TRP A 66 -8.39 -6.08 -10.90
CA TRP A 66 -9.18 -6.98 -10.06
C TRP A 66 -8.33 -7.78 -9.08
N ARG A 67 -7.20 -8.36 -9.54
CA ARG A 67 -6.27 -9.08 -8.67
C ARG A 67 -5.64 -8.20 -7.59
N GLY A 68 -5.49 -6.91 -7.88
CA GLY A 68 -5.09 -5.92 -6.88
C GLY A 68 -6.18 -5.71 -5.82
N ILE A 69 -7.45 -5.60 -6.24
CA ILE A 69 -8.60 -5.43 -5.33
C ILE A 69 -8.71 -6.60 -4.35
N GLU A 70 -8.49 -7.84 -4.80
CA GLU A 70 -8.52 -9.02 -3.93
C GLU A 70 -7.53 -8.93 -2.76
N VAL A 71 -6.36 -8.34 -2.96
CA VAL A 71 -5.38 -8.14 -1.87
C VAL A 71 -5.79 -6.97 -0.96
N VAL A 72 -6.44 -5.93 -1.49
CA VAL A 72 -7.01 -4.87 -0.64
C VAL A 72 -8.11 -5.43 0.26
N GLU A 73 -8.93 -6.37 -0.23
CA GLU A 73 -9.91 -7.10 0.58
C GLU A 73 -9.23 -7.87 1.73
N GLN A 74 -8.11 -8.53 1.45
CA GLN A 74 -7.32 -9.21 2.47
C GLN A 74 -6.71 -8.20 3.48
N ALA A 75 -6.25 -7.04 3.02
CA ALA A 75 -5.72 -5.99 3.89
C ALA A 75 -6.78 -5.42 4.85
N ALA A 76 -8.06 -5.42 4.46
CA ALA A 76 -9.15 -5.04 5.34
C ALA A 76 -9.33 -6.00 6.55
N ASN A 77 -8.80 -7.23 6.47
CA ASN A 77 -8.80 -8.19 7.57
C ASN A 77 -7.60 -8.04 8.52
N VAL A 78 -6.99 -6.88 8.58
CA VAL A 78 -5.74 -6.60 9.30
C VAL A 78 -5.79 -6.97 10.79
N ALA A 79 -6.94 -6.84 11.44
CA ALA A 79 -7.06 -7.17 12.86
C ALA A 79 -6.67 -8.63 13.15
N SER A 80 -7.09 -9.57 12.29
CA SER A 80 -6.72 -10.98 12.39
C SER A 80 -5.26 -11.24 12.02
N LEU A 81 -4.75 -10.50 11.03
CA LEU A 81 -3.35 -10.64 10.57
C LEU A 81 -2.32 -10.14 11.59
N MET A 82 -2.72 -9.24 12.49
CA MET A 82 -1.84 -8.66 13.52
C MET A 82 -2.01 -9.29 14.90
N MET A 83 -2.72 -10.42 15.01
CA MET A 83 -2.80 -11.16 16.26
C MET A 83 -1.45 -11.79 16.58
N GLY A 84 -1.04 -11.69 17.86
CA GLY A 84 0.11 -12.41 18.39
C GLY A 84 -0.28 -13.77 18.98
N GLU A 85 0.68 -14.44 19.55
CA GLU A 85 0.54 -15.76 20.18
C GLU A 85 0.85 -15.69 21.67
N THR A 86 0.25 -16.61 22.43
CA THR A 86 0.49 -16.77 23.86
C THR A 86 0.81 -18.24 24.14
N VAL A 87 1.87 -18.48 24.93
CA VAL A 87 2.21 -19.81 25.45
C VAL A 87 2.29 -19.72 26.96
N GLU A 88 1.41 -20.42 27.64
CA GLU A 88 1.38 -20.56 29.10
C GLU A 88 2.40 -21.61 29.56
N ASN A 89 3.12 -21.36 30.67
CA ASN A 89 4.10 -22.26 31.27
C ASN A 89 5.17 -22.78 30.27
N VAL A 90 5.68 -21.93 29.42
CA VAL A 90 6.81 -22.27 28.52
C VAL A 90 8.06 -22.73 29.29
N ALA A 91 8.18 -22.25 30.54
CA ALA A 91 9.07 -22.78 31.59
C ALA A 91 8.36 -22.60 32.92
N ARG A 92 8.90 -23.19 34.01
CA ARG A 92 8.27 -23.13 35.35
C ARG A 92 8.07 -21.66 35.78
N GLY A 93 6.80 -21.22 35.84
CA GLY A 93 6.41 -19.86 36.23
C GLY A 93 6.71 -18.79 35.20
N VAL A 94 6.83 -19.17 33.91
CA VAL A 94 7.09 -18.22 32.80
C VAL A 94 6.04 -18.43 31.70
N ASP A 95 5.30 -17.38 31.39
CA ASP A 95 4.44 -17.28 30.20
C ASP A 95 5.10 -16.41 29.14
N THR A 96 4.78 -16.68 27.87
CA THR A 96 5.32 -15.93 26.73
C THR A 96 4.19 -15.35 25.90
N HIS A 97 4.35 -14.08 25.51
CA HIS A 97 3.44 -13.38 24.62
C HIS A 97 4.22 -12.78 23.46
N SER A 98 3.66 -12.84 22.25
CA SER A 98 4.18 -12.13 21.07
C SER A 98 3.22 -11.05 20.62
N TRP A 99 3.77 -9.97 20.07
CA TRP A 99 3.02 -8.88 19.44
C TRP A 99 3.56 -8.63 18.06
N ILE A 100 2.66 -8.52 17.07
CA ILE A 100 3.02 -8.08 15.72
C ILE A 100 2.92 -6.55 15.68
N GLN A 101 4.03 -5.88 15.35
CA GLN A 101 4.14 -4.44 15.31
C GLN A 101 4.57 -3.94 13.93
N PRO A 102 4.17 -2.70 13.52
CA PRO A 102 4.63 -2.13 12.26
C PRO A 102 6.13 -1.83 12.29
N LEU A 103 6.78 -1.98 11.14
CA LEU A 103 8.22 -1.77 10.97
C LEU A 103 8.61 -0.30 10.88
N GLY A 104 7.76 0.55 10.26
CA GLY A 104 8.05 1.95 10.02
C GLY A 104 7.64 2.42 8.63
N VAL A 105 8.59 2.96 7.86
CA VAL A 105 8.40 3.33 6.47
C VAL A 105 8.85 2.18 5.58
N CYS A 106 7.92 1.65 4.80
CA CYS A 106 8.19 0.62 3.80
C CYS A 106 8.37 1.26 2.42
N VAL A 107 9.16 0.65 1.57
CA VAL A 107 9.39 1.10 0.19
C VAL A 107 9.02 -0.02 -0.77
N GLY A 108 8.31 0.31 -1.86
CA GLY A 108 7.98 -0.60 -2.94
C GLY A 108 8.42 -0.04 -4.29
N ILE A 109 9.22 -0.82 -5.03
CA ILE A 109 9.60 -0.52 -6.41
C ILE A 109 8.85 -1.51 -7.29
N THR A 110 8.00 -1.00 -8.20
CA THR A 110 7.10 -1.84 -8.98
C THR A 110 7.44 -1.85 -10.46
N PRO A 111 7.24 -3.00 -11.12
CA PRO A 111 7.54 -3.16 -12.55
C PRO A 111 6.43 -2.59 -13.44
N PHE A 112 6.71 -2.54 -14.74
CA PHE A 112 5.77 -2.05 -15.75
C PHE A 112 4.71 -3.07 -16.20
N ASN A 113 4.94 -4.37 -15.98
CA ASN A 113 4.06 -5.40 -16.54
C ASN A 113 2.72 -5.58 -15.80
N PHE A 114 2.61 -5.09 -14.55
CA PHE A 114 1.38 -5.12 -13.75
C PHE A 114 1.27 -3.84 -12.88
N PRO A 115 0.99 -2.68 -13.49
CA PRO A 115 1.07 -1.38 -12.82
C PRO A 115 -0.07 -1.11 -11.82
N ALA A 116 -1.13 -1.92 -11.80
CA ALA A 116 -2.15 -1.88 -10.76
C ALA A 116 -1.95 -3.00 -9.73
N MET A 117 -1.83 -4.24 -10.17
CA MET A 117 -1.75 -5.41 -9.30
C MET A 117 -0.60 -5.32 -8.31
N ILE A 118 0.63 -5.05 -8.79
CA ILE A 118 1.81 -5.09 -7.93
C ILE A 118 1.81 -3.98 -6.88
N PRO A 119 1.52 -2.70 -7.20
CA PRO A 119 1.34 -1.68 -6.16
C PRO A 119 0.28 -2.04 -5.12
N LEU A 120 -0.88 -2.57 -5.57
CA LEU A 120 -1.97 -2.97 -4.69
C LEU A 120 -1.65 -4.21 -3.84
N TRP A 121 -0.68 -5.03 -4.23
CA TRP A 121 -0.17 -6.13 -3.41
C TRP A 121 0.75 -5.65 -2.29
N MET A 122 1.33 -4.46 -2.41
CA MET A 122 2.36 -3.97 -1.50
C MET A 122 1.82 -2.96 -0.48
N PHE A 123 1.45 -1.75 -0.94
CA PHE A 123 1.16 -0.66 -0.02
C PHE A 123 -0.12 -0.84 0.83
N PRO A 124 -1.23 -1.42 0.36
CA PRO A 124 -2.42 -1.56 1.19
C PRO A 124 -2.17 -2.45 2.41
N MET A 125 -1.51 -3.58 2.21
CA MET A 125 -1.17 -4.50 3.29
C MET A 125 -0.20 -3.86 4.29
N ALA A 126 0.88 -3.22 3.80
CA ALA A 126 1.83 -2.54 4.66
C ALA A 126 1.18 -1.45 5.51
N ILE A 127 0.31 -0.63 4.89
CA ILE A 127 -0.38 0.47 5.58
C ILE A 127 -1.44 -0.05 6.54
N ALA A 128 -2.20 -1.09 6.18
CA ALA A 128 -3.15 -1.72 7.08
C ALA A 128 -2.46 -2.26 8.35
N CYS A 129 -1.26 -2.80 8.21
CA CYS A 129 -0.44 -3.23 9.35
C CYS A 129 0.14 -2.07 10.19
N GLY A 130 -0.07 -0.81 9.80
CA GLY A 130 0.34 0.37 10.57
C GLY A 130 1.62 1.03 10.10
N ASN A 131 2.16 0.65 8.93
CA ASN A 131 3.32 1.27 8.32
C ASN A 131 2.92 2.49 7.47
N ALA A 132 3.88 3.38 7.17
CA ALA A 132 3.80 4.28 6.02
C ALA A 132 4.47 3.62 4.81
N PHE A 133 4.20 4.13 3.61
CA PHE A 133 4.69 3.51 2.39
C PHE A 133 5.16 4.55 1.35
N ILE A 134 6.31 4.28 0.74
CA ILE A 134 6.81 5.01 -0.42
C ILE A 134 6.76 4.08 -1.62
N LEU A 135 6.01 4.47 -2.64
CA LEU A 135 5.87 3.74 -3.89
C LEU A 135 6.69 4.41 -4.99
N LYS A 136 7.61 3.67 -5.59
CA LYS A 136 8.28 4.06 -6.82
C LYS A 136 7.73 3.20 -7.97
N PRO A 137 6.74 3.69 -8.74
CA PRO A 137 6.24 2.98 -9.91
C PRO A 137 7.26 2.96 -11.05
N SER A 138 7.00 2.11 -12.05
CA SER A 138 7.75 2.15 -13.30
C SER A 138 7.62 3.53 -13.96
N GLU A 139 8.70 3.99 -14.57
CA GLU A 139 8.68 5.21 -15.38
C GLU A 139 7.96 5.04 -16.73
N GLN A 140 7.64 3.80 -17.13
CA GLN A 140 6.98 3.51 -18.40
C GLN A 140 5.46 3.71 -18.32
N ASP A 141 4.86 3.45 -17.13
CA ASP A 141 3.42 3.48 -16.91
C ASP A 141 3.07 4.06 -15.50
N PRO A 142 3.42 5.34 -15.27
CA PRO A 142 3.28 5.95 -13.95
C PRO A 142 1.86 6.38 -13.61
N MET A 143 0.94 6.53 -14.58
CA MET A 143 -0.36 7.15 -14.36
C MET A 143 -1.30 6.25 -13.57
N THR A 144 -1.33 4.96 -13.87
CA THR A 144 -2.16 3.99 -13.13
C THR A 144 -1.82 3.96 -11.63
N PRO A 145 -0.55 3.81 -11.20
CA PRO A 145 -0.20 3.89 -9.78
C PRO A 145 -0.52 5.23 -9.11
N VAL A 146 -0.41 6.35 -9.83
CA VAL A 146 -0.80 7.68 -9.32
C VAL A 146 -2.31 7.71 -9.05
N ARG A 147 -3.12 7.25 -10.01
CA ARG A 147 -4.58 7.20 -9.83
C ARG A 147 -4.99 6.30 -8.66
N LEU A 148 -4.30 5.17 -8.46
CA LEU A 148 -4.51 4.31 -7.29
C LEU A 148 -4.23 5.06 -5.98
N ALA A 149 -3.16 5.87 -5.93
CA ALA A 149 -2.82 6.67 -4.76
C ALA A 149 -3.84 7.79 -4.50
N GLU A 150 -4.37 8.44 -5.54
CA GLU A 150 -5.44 9.44 -5.43
C GLU A 150 -6.71 8.84 -4.81
N LEU A 151 -7.16 7.68 -5.32
CA LEU A 151 -8.31 6.96 -4.78
C LEU A 151 -8.08 6.51 -3.32
N PHE A 152 -6.82 6.23 -2.95
CA PHE A 152 -6.49 5.89 -1.57
C PHE A 152 -6.65 7.09 -0.62
N ILE A 153 -6.27 8.29 -1.05
CA ILE A 153 -6.51 9.54 -0.31
C ILE A 153 -8.02 9.81 -0.21
N GLU A 154 -8.76 9.62 -1.31
CA GLU A 154 -10.23 9.77 -1.34
C GLU A 154 -10.92 8.81 -0.38
N ALA A 155 -10.39 7.59 -0.20
CA ALA A 155 -10.85 6.62 0.79
C ALA A 155 -10.68 7.08 2.24
N GLY A 156 -10.04 8.23 2.46
CA GLY A 156 -9.78 8.82 3.77
C GLY A 156 -8.46 8.40 4.41
N ALA A 157 -7.50 7.96 3.61
CA ALA A 157 -6.14 7.77 4.11
C ALA A 157 -5.51 9.11 4.52
N PRO A 158 -4.78 9.18 5.64
CA PRO A 158 -4.05 10.38 6.03
C PRO A 158 -3.05 10.83 4.97
N LYS A 159 -2.85 12.14 4.87
CA LYS A 159 -1.79 12.70 4.00
C LYS A 159 -0.42 12.13 4.40
N ASN A 160 0.44 12.00 3.42
CA ASN A 160 1.83 11.53 3.55
C ASN A 160 1.99 10.07 4.00
N LEU A 161 0.91 9.34 4.22
CA LEU A 161 0.96 7.93 4.58
C LEU A 161 1.40 7.05 3.39
N LEU A 162 0.94 7.40 2.20
CA LEU A 162 1.40 6.88 0.92
C LEU A 162 2.06 8.01 0.14
N GLN A 163 3.33 7.84 -0.22
CA GLN A 163 4.09 8.75 -1.07
C GLN A 163 4.38 8.08 -2.41
N VAL A 164 4.24 8.79 -3.52
CA VAL A 164 4.62 8.29 -4.84
C VAL A 164 5.82 9.09 -5.34
N ILE A 165 6.93 8.40 -5.61
CA ILE A 165 8.16 8.98 -6.10
C ILE A 165 8.43 8.49 -7.52
N HIS A 166 8.56 9.42 -8.46
CA HIS A 166 8.92 9.09 -9.84
C HIS A 166 10.44 9.19 -10.04
N GLY A 167 10.97 8.24 -10.81
CA GLY A 167 12.39 8.22 -11.14
C GLY A 167 12.80 6.98 -11.89
N ARG A 168 14.06 6.95 -12.27
CA ARG A 168 14.74 5.84 -12.94
C ARG A 168 15.74 5.19 -11.98
N LYS A 169 16.77 4.57 -12.53
CA LYS A 169 17.80 3.86 -11.76
C LYS A 169 18.46 4.77 -10.70
N GLU A 170 18.75 6.01 -11.04
CA GLU A 170 19.41 6.94 -10.11
C GLU A 170 18.60 7.19 -8.83
N GLN A 171 17.28 7.23 -8.94
CA GLN A 171 16.36 7.40 -7.80
C GLN A 171 16.15 6.10 -7.01
N VAL A 172 16.47 4.95 -7.60
CA VAL A 172 16.44 3.65 -6.91
C VAL A 172 17.72 3.45 -6.10
N ASP A 173 18.83 3.97 -6.59
CA ASP A 173 20.16 3.83 -5.97
C ASP A 173 20.40 4.89 -4.85
N ALA A 174 19.54 5.93 -4.76
CA ALA A 174 19.65 7.01 -3.78
C ALA A 174 19.02 6.65 -2.43
#